data_f7f9596057a64b0a9f8b36b5c7920b7a
#
_entry.id   f7f9596057a64b0a9f8b36b5c7920b7a
#
_cell.length_a   1.000
_cell.length_b   1.000
_cell.length_c   1.000
_cell.angle_alpha   90.00
_cell.angle_beta   90.00
_cell.angle_gamma   90.00
#
_symmetry.space_group_name_H-M   'P 1'
#
loop_
_entity.id
_entity.type
_entity.pdbx_description
1 polymer ?
#
loop_
_entity_poly.entity_id
_entity_poly.type
_entity_poly.pdbx_seq_one_letter_code
_entity_poly.pdbx_strand_id
1 'polypeptide(L)'
;MKDAVTDHPATVGSFRSAFSSWGRFRTEIFGGLVTSLALIPEVISFSIVEGVDPRVGLFTSFVMCVGIAFTGGRPAMVTAAAGSVALVMAPLVKNHGLEYLVPAVLLAGMIQIALGLGGVANLMRFIPRSVMNGFVNALAILIFLAQLQHVIHVPWMVYVLVAISLAIMVVWPRVNRVIPGPLVAIVVVTALAILGHIDVPTVRDQGELPHGVPSLIIPDVVFGFRHFGVIAPYALGAAIVGLIESLLTAKLVDDITDQHSDKTRESWGLGIANVASAFVGGQGGCAMIGQTMINVRHAQARTRLSTLLAGVFLLVLVVSLGEIVGQIPMAALVAVMFVVAFSTLDWHSVDPRTLRRMPLSETAVMGATIIATVVTNNLAVGVVCGVVGASVMFVRRVAHMVTVEQVDHSPETSRYRVRGQLFFASSNDVVFSFNYTDPAKTIEIDVSDAEVWDSSAVSALESIAYKYRQRGKHVQVVGATGASLERLRRLSSLTIVDE
;
A
#
# COMPACT_ATOMS: atom_id res chain seq x y z
N MET A 1 10.35 39.73 -21.64
CA MET A 1 10.17 38.33 -22.04
C MET A 1 11.51 37.64 -21.90
N LYS A 2 11.84 37.15 -20.72
CA LYS A 2 12.90 36.30 -20.23
C LYS A 2 12.84 36.43 -18.70
N ASP A 3 12.50 35.36 -18.09
CA ASP A 3 13.05 34.71 -16.91
C ASP A 3 11.95 33.85 -16.28
N ALA A 4 11.65 32.74 -16.98
CA ALA A 4 11.07 31.59 -16.31
C ALA A 4 12.23 30.94 -15.55
N VAL A 5 12.36 31.30 -14.28
CA VAL A 5 13.22 30.59 -13.31
C VAL A 5 12.71 29.16 -13.28
N THR A 6 13.50 28.25 -13.83
CA THR A 6 13.32 26.81 -13.65
C THR A 6 13.60 26.51 -12.18
N ASP A 7 12.55 26.56 -11.36
CA ASP A 7 12.60 26.03 -10.00
C ASP A 7 12.91 24.53 -10.09
N HIS A 8 14.10 24.15 -9.67
CA HIS A 8 14.48 22.74 -9.54
C HIS A 8 13.48 22.06 -8.60
N PRO A 9 12.85 20.93 -9.00
CA PRO A 9 11.83 20.26 -8.20
C PRO A 9 12.28 19.84 -6.79
N ALA A 10 13.60 19.78 -6.55
CA ALA A 10 14.18 19.46 -5.23
C ALA A 10 14.05 20.57 -4.17
N THR A 11 13.74 21.80 -4.55
CA THR A 11 13.68 22.94 -3.60
C THR A 11 12.30 23.24 -3.07
N VAL A 12 11.24 22.87 -3.77
CA VAL A 12 9.85 23.25 -3.47
C VAL A 12 9.32 22.63 -2.17
N GLY A 13 9.78 21.45 -1.77
CA GLY A 13 9.36 20.76 -0.54
C GLY A 13 10.32 20.87 0.65
N SER A 14 11.39 21.63 0.54
CA SER A 14 12.44 21.72 1.57
C SER A 14 12.01 22.55 2.79
N PHE A 15 12.67 22.37 3.93
CA PHE A 15 12.48 23.27 5.09
C PHE A 15 12.68 24.74 4.74
N ARG A 16 13.64 25.06 3.85
CA ARG A 16 13.91 26.44 3.41
C ARG A 16 12.72 27.06 2.71
N SER A 17 11.97 26.30 1.92
CA SER A 17 10.80 26.80 1.21
C SER A 17 9.63 27.14 2.15
N ALA A 18 9.57 26.56 3.35
CA ALA A 18 8.59 26.93 4.37
C ALA A 18 8.75 28.38 4.85
N PHE A 19 9.99 28.88 4.87
CA PHE A 19 10.33 30.23 5.30
C PHE A 19 10.37 31.24 4.16
N SER A 20 9.98 30.88 2.94
CA SER A 20 9.97 31.76 1.77
C SER A 20 8.97 32.92 1.88
N SER A 21 7.89 32.75 2.65
CA SER A 21 6.91 33.80 2.95
C SER A 21 6.23 33.53 4.29
N TRP A 22 5.81 34.61 4.97
CA TRP A 22 5.06 34.51 6.24
C TRP A 22 3.73 33.73 6.07
N GLY A 23 3.07 33.89 4.95
CA GLY A 23 1.85 33.15 4.62
C GLY A 23 2.09 31.65 4.56
N ARG A 24 3.17 31.22 3.85
CA ARG A 24 3.53 29.79 3.76
C ARG A 24 3.91 29.23 5.13
N PHE A 25 4.72 29.93 5.91
CA PHE A 25 5.11 29.52 7.25
C PHE A 25 3.89 29.28 8.15
N ARG A 26 2.92 30.21 8.16
CA ARG A 26 1.66 30.03 8.90
C ARG A 26 0.86 28.80 8.42
N THR A 27 0.82 28.56 7.13
CA THR A 27 0.15 27.40 6.54
C THR A 27 0.78 26.08 7.04
N GLU A 28 2.11 26.02 7.09
CA GLU A 28 2.83 24.84 7.57
C GLU A 28 2.61 24.59 9.07
N ILE A 29 2.62 25.65 9.89
CA ILE A 29 2.31 25.55 11.34
C ILE A 29 0.86 25.07 11.51
N PHE A 30 -0.08 25.69 10.83
CA PHE A 30 -1.49 25.31 10.92
C PHE A 30 -1.73 23.87 10.46
N GLY A 31 -1.09 23.46 9.34
CA GLY A 31 -1.14 22.09 8.85
C GLY A 31 -0.62 21.10 9.88
N GLY A 32 0.55 21.36 10.47
CA GLY A 32 1.12 20.52 11.52
C GLY A 32 0.20 20.42 12.75
N LEU A 33 -0.37 21.54 13.21
CA LEU A 33 -1.25 21.57 14.39
C LEU A 33 -2.55 20.78 14.16
N VAL A 34 -3.24 21.04 13.05
CA VAL A 34 -4.51 20.34 12.75
C VAL A 34 -4.27 18.85 12.54
N THR A 35 -3.15 18.50 11.91
CA THR A 35 -2.76 17.10 11.70
C THR A 35 -2.46 16.40 13.02
N SER A 36 -1.73 17.04 13.95
CA SER A 36 -1.43 16.45 15.26
C SER A 36 -2.71 16.18 16.08
N LEU A 37 -3.66 17.10 16.05
CA LEU A 37 -4.95 16.92 16.69
C LEU A 37 -5.77 15.76 16.11
N ALA A 38 -5.68 15.54 14.79
CA ALA A 38 -6.34 14.42 14.14
C ALA A 38 -5.62 13.07 14.40
N LEU A 39 -4.31 13.09 14.61
CA LEU A 39 -3.51 11.89 14.87
C LEU A 39 -3.83 11.26 16.24
N ILE A 40 -4.03 12.08 17.28
CA ILE A 40 -4.17 11.58 18.65
C ILE A 40 -5.22 10.47 18.78
N PRO A 41 -6.50 10.65 18.38
CA PRO A 41 -7.52 9.62 18.56
C PRO A 41 -7.26 8.35 17.74
N GLU A 42 -6.78 8.49 16.52
CA GLU A 42 -6.52 7.34 15.67
C GLU A 42 -5.34 6.51 16.18
N VAL A 43 -4.27 7.17 16.57
CA VAL A 43 -3.08 6.49 17.11
C VAL A 43 -3.39 5.76 18.41
N ILE A 44 -4.18 6.37 19.32
CA ILE A 44 -4.65 5.71 20.54
C ILE A 44 -5.44 4.45 20.18
N SER A 45 -6.39 4.57 19.25
CA SER A 45 -7.22 3.44 18.81
C SER A 45 -6.37 2.31 18.18
N PHE A 46 -5.38 2.64 17.39
CA PHE A 46 -4.49 1.63 16.78
C PHE A 46 -3.59 0.95 17.82
N SER A 47 -3.11 1.68 18.83
CA SER A 47 -2.38 1.08 19.95
C SER A 47 -3.23 0.06 20.69
N ILE A 48 -4.50 0.40 20.97
CA ILE A 48 -5.45 -0.50 21.64
C ILE A 48 -5.73 -1.75 20.77
N VAL A 49 -5.92 -1.58 19.47
CA VAL A 49 -6.11 -2.71 18.52
C VAL A 49 -4.89 -3.64 18.51
N GLU A 50 -3.69 -3.09 18.60
CA GLU A 50 -2.45 -3.85 18.65
C GLU A 50 -2.23 -4.55 19.99
N GLY A 51 -2.90 -4.09 21.06
CA GLY A 51 -2.78 -4.61 22.41
C GLY A 51 -1.63 -3.98 23.20
N VAL A 52 -1.30 -2.73 22.88
CA VAL A 52 -0.25 -1.95 23.57
C VAL A 52 -0.83 -0.70 24.23
N ASP A 53 -0.10 -0.15 25.20
CA ASP A 53 -0.47 1.12 25.82
C ASP A 53 -0.58 2.25 24.80
N PRO A 54 -1.55 3.16 24.94
CA PRO A 54 -1.67 4.36 24.10
C PRO A 54 -0.37 5.17 23.96
N ARG A 55 0.46 5.22 25.02
CA ARG A 55 1.74 5.91 25.03
C ARG A 55 2.70 5.39 23.95
N VAL A 56 2.67 4.08 23.67
CA VAL A 56 3.56 3.44 22.68
C VAL A 56 3.29 3.99 21.29
N GLY A 57 2.02 4.04 20.87
CA GLY A 57 1.65 4.60 19.57
C GLY A 57 1.91 6.09 19.45
N LEU A 58 1.65 6.84 20.51
CA LEU A 58 1.87 8.29 20.54
C LEU A 58 3.36 8.64 20.41
N PHE A 59 4.24 7.92 21.11
CA PHE A 59 5.68 8.06 20.95
C PHE A 59 6.19 7.59 19.58
N THR A 60 5.65 6.47 19.10
CA THR A 60 5.91 6.02 17.72
C THR A 60 5.58 7.11 16.71
N SER A 61 4.41 7.71 16.81
CA SER A 61 3.95 8.74 15.89
C SER A 61 4.80 10.00 15.94
N PHE A 62 5.22 10.42 17.13
CA PHE A 62 6.18 11.52 17.29
C PHE A 62 7.50 11.20 16.55
N VAL A 63 8.12 10.07 16.87
CA VAL A 63 9.42 9.70 16.30
C VAL A 63 9.33 9.51 14.78
N MET A 64 8.26 8.90 14.29
CA MET A 64 8.07 8.68 12.87
C MET A 64 7.80 9.98 12.10
N CYS A 65 6.95 10.87 12.59
CA CYS A 65 6.74 12.18 11.97
C CYS A 65 8.02 12.98 11.92
N VAL A 66 8.80 13.03 13.01
CA VAL A 66 10.08 13.70 13.04
C VAL A 66 11.09 13.03 12.11
N GLY A 67 11.24 11.70 12.20
CA GLY A 67 12.17 10.94 11.38
C GLY A 67 11.93 11.12 9.89
N ILE A 68 10.68 10.93 9.45
CA ILE A 68 10.32 11.02 8.03
C ILE A 68 10.43 12.45 7.48
N ALA A 69 10.28 13.47 8.32
CA ALA A 69 10.51 14.85 7.90
C ALA A 69 11.93 15.09 7.38
N PHE A 70 12.92 14.33 7.87
CA PHE A 70 14.32 14.40 7.43
C PHE A 70 14.64 13.33 6.36
N THR A 71 14.19 12.11 6.56
CA THR A 71 14.57 10.96 5.73
C THR A 71 13.66 10.74 4.54
N GLY A 72 12.37 11.08 4.64
CA GLY A 72 11.35 10.76 3.65
C GLY A 72 11.57 11.35 2.26
N GLY A 73 11.02 10.71 1.26
CA GLY A 73 11.07 11.11 -0.15
C GLY A 73 9.95 12.05 -0.55
N ARG A 74 8.82 12.07 0.23
CA ARG A 74 7.66 12.94 -0.06
C ARG A 74 7.46 13.99 1.04
N PRO A 75 7.64 15.30 0.74
CA PRO A 75 7.31 16.39 1.66
C PRO A 75 5.82 16.45 2.00
N ALA A 76 5.50 16.95 3.19
CA ALA A 76 4.14 17.14 3.73
C ALA A 76 3.32 15.85 3.91
N MET A 77 3.88 14.68 3.63
CA MET A 77 3.27 13.39 3.93
C MET A 77 3.46 13.05 5.41
N VAL A 78 2.41 12.57 6.05
CA VAL A 78 2.37 12.29 7.49
C VAL A 78 2.55 10.79 7.71
N THR A 79 3.53 10.44 8.52
CA THR A 79 3.88 9.05 8.85
C THR A 79 3.83 8.86 10.36
N ALA A 80 3.05 7.90 10.82
CA ALA A 80 2.76 7.68 12.23
C ALA A 80 2.48 6.20 12.51
N ALA A 81 2.19 5.86 13.76
CA ALA A 81 1.62 4.56 14.10
C ALA A 81 0.32 4.35 13.31
N ALA A 82 0.26 3.29 12.52
CA ALA A 82 -0.78 3.09 11.52
C ALA A 82 -1.56 1.78 11.74
N GLY A 83 -2.86 1.82 11.46
CA GLY A 83 -3.74 0.66 11.65
C GLY A 83 -3.35 -0.55 10.82
N SER A 84 -2.81 -0.36 9.64
CA SER A 84 -2.35 -1.47 8.78
C SER A 84 -1.18 -2.24 9.38
N VAL A 85 -0.22 -1.54 10.01
CA VAL A 85 0.91 -2.16 10.71
C VAL A 85 0.44 -2.76 12.02
N ALA A 86 -0.38 -2.04 12.79
CA ALA A 86 -0.96 -2.52 14.05
C ALA A 86 -1.73 -3.84 13.86
N LEU A 87 -2.55 -3.96 12.82
CA LEU A 87 -3.29 -5.19 12.51
C LEU A 87 -2.39 -6.37 12.16
N VAL A 88 -1.22 -6.13 11.55
CA VAL A 88 -0.23 -7.20 11.29
C VAL A 88 0.50 -7.60 12.55
N MET A 89 0.79 -6.66 13.46
CA MET A 89 1.53 -6.91 14.69
C MET A 89 0.65 -7.41 15.86
N ALA A 90 -0.66 -7.09 15.88
CA ALA A 90 -1.57 -7.49 16.94
C ALA A 90 -1.56 -9.00 17.24
N PRO A 91 -1.56 -9.93 16.27
CA PRO A 91 -1.44 -11.36 16.55
C PRO A 91 -0.10 -11.76 17.18
N LEU A 92 1.01 -11.06 16.85
CA LEU A 92 2.31 -11.28 17.47
C LEU A 92 2.26 -10.94 18.95
N VAL A 93 1.76 -9.75 19.28
CA VAL A 93 1.62 -9.28 20.66
C VAL A 93 0.70 -10.20 21.45
N LYS A 94 -0.45 -10.55 20.90
CA LYS A 94 -1.45 -11.41 21.54
C LYS A 94 -0.94 -12.83 21.83
N ASN A 95 -0.19 -13.42 20.90
CA ASN A 95 0.19 -14.85 20.99
C ASN A 95 1.56 -15.06 21.64
N HIS A 96 2.45 -14.06 21.59
CA HIS A 96 3.83 -14.20 22.02
C HIS A 96 4.27 -13.20 23.08
N GLY A 97 3.53 -12.07 23.23
CA GLY A 97 3.83 -11.06 24.24
C GLY A 97 4.46 -9.79 23.66
N LEU A 98 4.49 -8.75 24.49
CA LEU A 98 4.99 -7.42 24.11
C LEU A 98 6.49 -7.40 23.83
N GLU A 99 7.26 -8.30 24.45
CA GLU A 99 8.71 -8.39 24.25
C GLU A 99 9.11 -8.70 22.80
N TYR A 100 8.22 -9.31 22.01
CA TYR A 100 8.47 -9.61 20.60
C TYR A 100 8.20 -8.41 19.67
N LEU A 101 7.49 -7.38 20.13
CA LEU A 101 7.09 -6.25 19.30
C LEU A 101 8.28 -5.41 18.85
N VAL A 102 9.09 -4.94 19.79
CA VAL A 102 10.22 -4.06 19.48
C VAL A 102 11.23 -4.71 18.54
N PRO A 103 11.66 -5.98 18.74
CA PRO A 103 12.50 -6.69 17.78
C PRO A 103 11.84 -6.86 16.40
N ALA A 104 10.52 -7.08 16.35
CA ALA A 104 9.80 -7.21 15.09
C ALA A 104 9.75 -5.88 14.32
N VAL A 105 9.52 -4.76 14.99
CA VAL A 105 9.54 -3.41 14.40
C VAL A 105 10.94 -3.05 13.91
N LEU A 106 11.98 -3.36 14.70
CA LEU A 106 13.37 -3.15 14.31
C LEU A 106 13.70 -3.95 13.03
N LEU A 107 13.34 -5.23 13.00
CA LEU A 107 13.56 -6.08 11.83
C LEU A 107 12.74 -5.58 10.62
N ALA A 108 11.48 -5.17 10.82
CA ALA A 108 10.65 -4.60 9.76
C ALA A 108 11.29 -3.35 9.16
N GLY A 109 11.81 -2.43 9.99
CA GLY A 109 12.53 -1.24 9.55
C GLY A 109 13.80 -1.57 8.76
N MET A 110 14.58 -2.58 9.21
CA MET A 110 15.76 -3.05 8.47
C MET A 110 15.39 -3.65 7.12
N ILE A 111 14.31 -4.45 7.05
CA ILE A 111 13.78 -5.00 5.80
C ILE A 111 13.36 -3.86 4.86
N GLN A 112 12.66 -2.83 5.36
CA GLN A 112 12.24 -1.67 4.56
C GLN A 112 13.44 -0.90 4.00
N ILE A 113 14.51 -0.71 4.78
CA ILE A 113 15.76 -0.10 4.30
C ILE A 113 16.36 -0.94 3.17
N ALA A 114 16.50 -2.24 3.38
CA ALA A 114 17.06 -3.16 2.39
C ALA A 114 16.24 -3.19 1.09
N LEU A 115 14.92 -3.28 1.20
CA LEU A 115 14.01 -3.24 0.06
C LEU A 115 14.01 -1.88 -0.65
N GLY A 116 14.09 -0.78 0.10
CA GLY A 116 14.21 0.57 -0.44
C GLY A 116 15.49 0.74 -1.25
N LEU A 117 16.64 0.37 -0.69
CA LEU A 117 17.94 0.42 -1.37
C LEU A 117 18.01 -0.56 -2.56
N GLY A 118 17.35 -1.70 -2.45
CA GLY A 118 17.19 -2.67 -3.55
C GLY A 118 16.26 -2.22 -4.67
N GLY A 119 15.66 -1.03 -4.58
CA GLY A 119 14.83 -0.47 -5.65
C GLY A 119 13.42 -1.08 -5.74
N VAL A 120 12.94 -1.74 -4.69
CA VAL A 120 11.60 -2.38 -4.66
C VAL A 120 10.48 -1.36 -4.89
N ALA A 121 10.70 -0.07 -4.59
CA ALA A 121 9.76 0.99 -4.93
C ALA A 121 9.37 1.00 -6.43
N ASN A 122 10.29 0.58 -7.31
CA ASN A 122 10.02 0.46 -8.74
C ASN A 122 9.08 -0.71 -9.09
N LEU A 123 8.99 -1.71 -8.21
CA LEU A 123 8.10 -2.85 -8.38
C LEU A 123 6.63 -2.50 -8.09
N MET A 124 6.36 -1.38 -7.42
CA MET A 124 4.99 -0.89 -7.17
C MET A 124 4.20 -0.68 -8.48
N ARG A 125 4.87 -0.40 -9.59
CA ARG A 125 4.23 -0.30 -10.91
C ARG A 125 3.60 -1.62 -11.39
N PHE A 126 4.03 -2.76 -10.83
CA PHE A 126 3.51 -4.08 -11.17
C PHE A 126 2.34 -4.51 -10.28
N ILE A 127 2.01 -3.76 -9.23
CA ILE A 127 0.84 -4.04 -8.41
C ILE A 127 -0.41 -3.49 -9.12
N PRO A 128 -1.33 -4.37 -9.57
CA PRO A 128 -2.53 -3.93 -10.26
C PRO A 128 -3.46 -3.13 -9.34
N ARG A 129 -4.25 -2.24 -9.92
CA ARG A 129 -5.25 -1.45 -9.18
C ARG A 129 -6.25 -2.32 -8.44
N SER A 130 -6.63 -3.48 -8.98
CA SER A 130 -7.53 -4.43 -8.33
C SER A 130 -7.00 -4.95 -7.00
N VAL A 131 -5.68 -5.21 -6.90
CA VAL A 131 -5.04 -5.61 -5.62
C VAL A 131 -5.04 -4.44 -4.65
N MET A 132 -4.73 -3.23 -5.12
CA MET A 132 -4.72 -2.02 -4.29
C MET A 132 -6.11 -1.70 -3.72
N ASN A 133 -7.15 -1.77 -4.55
CA ASN A 133 -8.53 -1.58 -4.11
C ASN A 133 -8.95 -2.68 -3.13
N GLY A 134 -8.55 -3.94 -3.40
CA GLY A 134 -8.77 -5.05 -2.47
C GLY A 134 -8.10 -4.84 -1.12
N PHE A 135 -6.86 -4.35 -1.11
CA PHE A 135 -6.13 -4.02 0.11
C PHE A 135 -6.81 -2.93 0.94
N VAL A 136 -7.18 -1.81 0.30
CA VAL A 136 -7.82 -0.67 0.98
C VAL A 136 -9.18 -1.07 1.55
N ASN A 137 -9.98 -1.82 0.78
CA ASN A 137 -11.28 -2.31 1.24
C ASN A 137 -11.16 -3.33 2.38
N ALA A 138 -10.18 -4.24 2.30
CA ALA A 138 -9.90 -5.19 3.37
C ALA A 138 -9.44 -4.48 4.66
N LEU A 139 -8.57 -3.47 4.54
CA LEU A 139 -8.14 -2.63 5.67
C LEU A 139 -9.34 -1.97 6.35
N ALA A 140 -10.23 -1.36 5.56
CA ALA A 140 -11.45 -0.73 6.08
C ALA A 140 -12.33 -1.73 6.86
N ILE A 141 -12.52 -2.95 6.32
CA ILE A 141 -13.27 -4.01 6.97
C ILE A 141 -12.60 -4.45 8.28
N LEU A 142 -11.27 -4.66 8.27
CA LEU A 142 -10.55 -5.06 9.48
C LEU A 142 -10.58 -3.99 10.56
N ILE A 143 -10.43 -2.70 10.20
CA ILE A 143 -10.58 -1.58 11.14
C ILE A 143 -11.97 -1.60 11.78
N PHE A 144 -13.03 -1.78 10.97
CA PHE A 144 -14.40 -1.86 11.48
C PHE A 144 -14.59 -3.05 12.43
N LEU A 145 -14.14 -4.24 12.03
CA LEU A 145 -14.27 -5.46 12.84
C LEU A 145 -13.50 -5.35 14.16
N ALA A 146 -12.33 -4.71 14.17
CA ALA A 146 -11.54 -4.49 15.37
C ALA A 146 -12.27 -3.62 16.41
N GLN A 147 -13.19 -2.74 16.00
CA GLN A 147 -13.96 -1.90 16.90
C GLN A 147 -15.17 -2.61 17.52
N LEU A 148 -15.63 -3.72 16.94
CA LEU A 148 -16.84 -4.40 17.44
C LEU A 148 -16.68 -4.90 18.88
N GLN A 149 -15.47 -5.29 19.29
CA GLN A 149 -15.20 -5.72 20.68
C GLN A 149 -15.46 -4.62 21.72
N HIS A 150 -15.40 -3.34 21.33
CA HIS A 150 -15.62 -2.19 22.19
C HIS A 150 -17.08 -1.70 22.24
N VAL A 151 -17.98 -2.35 21.46
CA VAL A 151 -19.42 -2.05 21.45
C VAL A 151 -20.28 -3.27 21.76
N ILE A 152 -19.67 -4.43 22.02
CA ILE A 152 -20.40 -5.65 22.40
C ILE A 152 -20.29 -5.81 23.92
N HIS A 153 -21.42 -6.09 24.58
CA HIS A 153 -21.52 -6.28 26.04
C HIS A 153 -21.10 -5.04 26.88
N VAL A 154 -21.37 -3.84 26.38
CA VAL A 154 -21.09 -2.56 27.08
C VAL A 154 -22.36 -1.90 27.59
N PRO A 155 -22.26 -0.98 28.56
CA PRO A 155 -23.40 -0.21 29.06
C PRO A 155 -24.14 0.50 27.90
N TRP A 156 -25.48 0.57 28.00
CA TRP A 156 -26.28 1.18 26.91
C TRP A 156 -25.90 2.63 26.60
N MET A 157 -25.37 3.35 27.60
CA MET A 157 -24.93 4.73 27.47
C MET A 157 -23.78 4.87 26.45
N VAL A 158 -22.94 3.83 26.26
CA VAL A 158 -21.89 3.80 25.23
C VAL A 158 -22.51 3.96 23.83
N TYR A 159 -23.62 3.28 23.54
CA TYR A 159 -24.29 3.41 22.24
C TYR A 159 -24.83 4.81 22.00
N VAL A 160 -25.34 5.48 23.06
CA VAL A 160 -25.80 6.88 22.96
C VAL A 160 -24.63 7.79 22.65
N LEU A 161 -23.51 7.64 23.36
CA LEU A 161 -22.31 8.44 23.12
C LEU A 161 -21.71 8.19 21.73
N VAL A 162 -21.71 6.95 21.25
CA VAL A 162 -21.30 6.61 19.86
C VAL A 162 -22.23 7.32 18.86
N ALA A 163 -23.54 7.25 19.07
CA ALA A 163 -24.51 7.89 18.16
C ALA A 163 -24.34 9.43 18.13
N ILE A 164 -24.13 10.06 19.29
CA ILE A 164 -23.86 11.50 19.39
C ILE A 164 -22.54 11.84 18.64
N SER A 165 -21.49 11.07 18.87
CA SER A 165 -20.20 11.27 18.20
C SER A 165 -20.34 11.18 16.67
N LEU A 166 -21.03 10.15 16.16
CA LEU A 166 -21.30 9.98 14.73
C LEU A 166 -22.13 11.16 14.18
N ALA A 167 -23.18 11.59 14.89
CA ALA A 167 -24.00 12.72 14.48
C ALA A 167 -23.17 14.01 14.37
N ILE A 168 -22.29 14.28 15.36
CA ILE A 168 -21.40 15.44 15.32
C ILE A 168 -20.46 15.34 14.08
N MET A 169 -19.85 14.19 13.85
CA MET A 169 -18.91 14.02 12.74
C MET A 169 -19.58 14.18 11.36
N VAL A 170 -20.85 13.83 11.24
CA VAL A 170 -21.62 14.00 9.98
C VAL A 170 -22.08 15.45 9.80
N VAL A 171 -22.50 16.11 10.88
CA VAL A 171 -23.07 17.47 10.81
C VAL A 171 -21.98 18.55 10.81
N TRP A 172 -20.93 18.39 11.62
CA TRP A 172 -19.90 19.40 11.83
C TRP A 172 -19.21 19.91 10.55
N PRO A 173 -18.85 19.08 9.57
CA PRO A 173 -18.22 19.56 8.32
C PRO A 173 -19.09 20.53 7.52
N ARG A 174 -20.41 20.60 7.79
CA ARG A 174 -21.33 21.58 7.19
C ARG A 174 -21.28 22.95 7.89
N VAL A 175 -20.89 22.95 9.16
CA VAL A 175 -20.80 24.15 10.02
C VAL A 175 -19.41 24.77 9.90
N ASN A 176 -18.38 23.95 10.09
CA ASN A 176 -16.99 24.40 10.06
C ASN A 176 -16.09 23.32 9.41
N ARG A 177 -15.35 23.71 8.37
CA ARG A 177 -14.43 22.82 7.65
C ARG A 177 -12.98 22.93 8.13
N VAL A 178 -12.68 23.87 9.01
CA VAL A 178 -11.33 24.12 9.52
C VAL A 178 -10.98 23.17 10.64
N ILE A 179 -11.93 22.95 11.56
CA ILE A 179 -11.75 22.06 12.72
C ILE A 179 -12.22 20.66 12.34
N PRO A 180 -11.38 19.61 12.49
CA PRO A 180 -11.78 18.24 12.19
C PRO A 180 -12.98 17.79 13.01
N GLY A 181 -13.99 17.21 12.36
CA GLY A 181 -15.19 16.68 13.03
C GLY A 181 -14.90 15.67 14.16
N PRO A 182 -13.97 14.73 13.96
CA PRO A 182 -13.54 13.81 15.02
C PRO A 182 -13.09 14.51 16.30
N LEU A 183 -12.31 15.58 16.20
CA LEU A 183 -11.84 16.34 17.36
C LEU A 183 -13.01 16.95 18.12
N VAL A 184 -13.97 17.56 17.42
CA VAL A 184 -15.15 18.16 18.04
C VAL A 184 -16.02 17.10 18.71
N ALA A 185 -16.22 15.96 18.07
CA ALA A 185 -16.97 14.85 18.64
C ALA A 185 -16.32 14.36 19.94
N ILE A 186 -15.01 14.19 19.98
CA ILE A 186 -14.27 13.80 21.17
C ILE A 186 -14.44 14.84 22.28
N VAL A 187 -14.21 16.11 22.01
CA VAL A 187 -14.30 17.18 23.02
C VAL A 187 -15.73 17.26 23.60
N VAL A 188 -16.74 17.25 22.74
CA VAL A 188 -18.14 17.33 23.19
C VAL A 188 -18.55 16.12 23.99
N VAL A 189 -18.23 14.90 23.51
CA VAL A 189 -18.62 13.66 24.19
C VAL A 189 -17.84 13.47 25.49
N THR A 190 -16.58 13.88 25.55
CA THR A 190 -15.78 13.88 26.79
C THR A 190 -16.38 14.86 27.80
N ALA A 191 -16.72 16.08 27.36
CA ALA A 191 -17.38 17.04 28.23
C ALA A 191 -18.76 16.53 28.76
N LEU A 192 -19.55 15.89 27.90
CA LEU A 192 -20.82 15.28 28.30
C LEU A 192 -20.63 14.15 29.33
N ALA A 193 -19.60 13.31 29.13
CA ALA A 193 -19.31 12.21 30.07
C ALA A 193 -18.86 12.74 31.43
N ILE A 194 -17.98 13.74 31.46
CA ILE A 194 -17.47 14.35 32.68
C ILE A 194 -18.60 15.09 33.43
N LEU A 195 -19.30 16.00 32.74
CA LEU A 195 -20.34 16.83 33.36
C LEU A 195 -21.59 16.02 33.79
N GLY A 196 -21.90 14.98 33.01
CA GLY A 196 -23.01 14.06 33.27
C GLY A 196 -22.67 12.96 34.27
N HIS A 197 -21.42 12.90 34.76
CA HIS A 197 -20.93 11.81 35.63
C HIS A 197 -21.25 10.42 35.05
N ILE A 198 -21.10 10.27 33.72
CA ILE A 198 -21.45 9.04 33.01
C ILE A 198 -20.29 8.05 33.16
N ASP A 199 -20.55 6.94 33.85
CA ASP A 199 -19.56 5.87 34.02
C ASP A 199 -19.51 4.99 32.77
N VAL A 200 -18.47 5.21 31.96
CA VAL A 200 -18.18 4.47 30.73
C VAL A 200 -16.69 4.26 30.61
N PRO A 201 -16.23 3.20 29.90
CA PRO A 201 -14.81 2.95 29.66
C PRO A 201 -14.12 4.15 29.03
N THR A 202 -12.94 4.50 29.52
CA THR A 202 -12.12 5.63 29.08
C THR A 202 -10.78 5.15 28.52
N VAL A 203 -10.02 6.06 27.91
CA VAL A 203 -8.66 5.75 27.40
C VAL A 203 -7.73 5.34 28.56
N ARG A 204 -7.89 5.92 29.74
CA ARG A 204 -7.07 5.57 30.91
C ARG A 204 -7.25 4.11 31.34
N ASP A 205 -8.42 3.53 31.09
CA ASP A 205 -8.70 2.11 31.40
C ASP A 205 -8.02 1.15 30.42
N GLN A 206 -7.52 1.66 29.28
CA GLN A 206 -6.87 0.86 28.25
C GLN A 206 -5.33 0.82 28.39
N GLY A 207 -4.75 1.67 29.23
CA GLY A 207 -3.31 1.69 29.46
C GLY A 207 -2.76 3.07 29.81
N GLU A 208 -1.44 3.13 29.97
CA GLU A 208 -0.76 4.35 30.36
C GLU A 208 -0.63 5.37 29.22
N LEU A 209 -0.70 6.64 29.59
CA LEU A 209 -0.45 7.79 28.74
C LEU A 209 0.96 8.36 28.97
N PRO A 210 1.53 9.10 28.01
CA PRO A 210 2.81 9.75 28.20
C PRO A 210 2.79 10.78 29.33
N HIS A 211 3.75 10.66 30.27
CA HIS A 211 4.00 11.64 31.31
C HIS A 211 5.25 12.50 31.07
N GLY A 212 5.92 12.30 29.90
CA GLY A 212 7.15 13.01 29.55
C GLY A 212 7.61 12.69 28.14
N VAL A 213 8.87 12.97 27.84
CA VAL A 213 9.47 12.61 26.55
C VAL A 213 9.82 11.11 26.52
N PRO A 214 9.83 10.49 25.30
CA PRO A 214 10.21 9.09 25.18
C PRO A 214 11.64 8.85 25.65
N SER A 215 11.84 7.81 26.45
CA SER A 215 13.18 7.34 26.83
C SER A 215 13.73 6.41 25.74
N LEU A 216 15.06 6.49 25.54
CA LEU A 216 15.72 5.52 24.68
C LEU A 216 15.77 4.15 25.37
N ILE A 217 15.28 3.16 24.68
CA ILE A 217 15.30 1.76 25.09
C ILE A 217 16.28 1.06 24.15
N ILE A 218 17.27 0.37 24.72
CA ILE A 218 18.07 -0.57 23.95
C ILE A 218 17.23 -1.84 23.87
N PRO A 219 16.77 -2.23 22.69
CA PRO A 219 15.99 -3.47 22.57
C PRO A 219 16.85 -4.64 23.07
N ASP A 220 16.36 -5.38 24.07
CA ASP A 220 16.95 -6.66 24.46
C ASP A 220 16.70 -7.64 23.30
N VAL A 221 17.57 -7.55 22.31
CA VAL A 221 17.44 -8.32 21.09
C VAL A 221 17.99 -9.72 21.35
N VAL A 222 17.14 -10.60 21.86
CA VAL A 222 17.42 -12.01 21.93
C VAL A 222 17.27 -12.58 20.50
N PHE A 223 18.24 -12.31 19.62
CA PHE A 223 18.33 -12.90 18.29
C PHE A 223 18.79 -14.38 18.37
N GLY A 224 18.02 -15.22 19.06
CA GLY A 224 18.13 -16.66 18.88
C GLY A 224 17.35 -17.10 17.64
N PHE A 225 17.84 -18.09 16.89
CA PHE A 225 17.14 -18.64 15.71
C PHE A 225 15.66 -18.95 15.95
N ARG A 226 15.31 -19.34 17.16
CA ARG A 226 13.92 -19.64 17.54
C ARG A 226 13.04 -18.38 17.60
N HIS A 227 13.54 -17.30 18.14
CA HIS A 227 12.82 -16.00 18.21
C HIS A 227 12.73 -15.37 16.84
N PHE A 228 13.78 -15.45 16.03
CA PHE A 228 13.78 -14.97 14.65
C PHE A 228 12.69 -15.63 13.81
N GLY A 229 12.51 -16.95 13.93
CA GLY A 229 11.45 -17.69 13.22
C GLY A 229 10.03 -17.21 13.56
N VAL A 230 9.80 -16.75 14.79
CA VAL A 230 8.52 -16.17 15.22
C VAL A 230 8.35 -14.74 14.68
N ILE A 231 9.39 -13.91 14.79
CA ILE A 231 9.34 -12.49 14.46
C ILE A 231 9.30 -12.22 12.95
N ALA A 232 10.08 -12.99 12.18
CA ALA A 232 10.34 -12.72 10.76
C ALA A 232 9.08 -12.63 9.88
N PRO A 233 8.07 -13.51 10.01
CA PRO A 233 6.84 -13.41 9.22
C PRO A 233 6.07 -12.10 9.48
N TYR A 234 5.97 -11.69 10.74
CA TYR A 234 5.30 -10.46 11.13
C TYR A 234 6.07 -9.22 10.70
N ALA A 235 7.39 -9.22 10.89
CA ALA A 235 8.28 -8.15 10.45
C ALA A 235 8.25 -7.96 8.93
N LEU A 236 8.29 -9.06 8.17
CA LEU A 236 8.16 -9.01 6.71
C LEU A 236 6.77 -8.49 6.29
N GLY A 237 5.71 -8.99 6.95
CA GLY A 237 4.35 -8.53 6.71
C GLY A 237 4.20 -7.03 6.94
N ALA A 238 4.64 -6.52 8.08
CA ALA A 238 4.60 -5.11 8.43
C ALA A 238 5.49 -4.26 7.50
N ALA A 239 6.65 -4.77 7.10
CA ALA A 239 7.52 -4.08 6.14
C ALA A 239 6.84 -3.91 4.78
N ILE A 240 6.25 -4.96 4.25
CA ILE A 240 5.54 -4.94 2.95
C ILE A 240 4.30 -4.04 3.02
N VAL A 241 3.44 -4.23 4.02
CA VAL A 241 2.21 -3.46 4.18
C VAL A 241 2.53 -1.98 4.38
N GLY A 242 3.48 -1.65 5.25
CA GLY A 242 3.91 -0.28 5.49
C GLY A 242 4.50 0.40 4.25
N LEU A 243 5.31 -0.32 3.45
CA LEU A 243 5.83 0.20 2.17
C LEU A 243 4.70 0.44 1.17
N ILE A 244 3.76 -0.50 1.01
CA ILE A 244 2.65 -0.37 0.08
C ILE A 244 1.83 0.86 0.43
N GLU A 245 1.41 1.01 1.69
CA GLU A 245 0.58 2.14 2.13
C GLU A 245 1.32 3.48 1.99
N SER A 246 2.61 3.53 2.36
CA SER A 246 3.41 4.75 2.21
C SER A 246 3.62 5.15 0.75
N LEU A 247 3.88 4.19 -0.14
CA LEU A 247 4.07 4.46 -1.56
C LEU A 247 2.75 4.83 -2.26
N LEU A 248 1.62 4.24 -1.83
CA LEU A 248 0.28 4.63 -2.29
C LEU A 248 -0.05 6.06 -1.85
N THR A 249 0.18 6.38 -0.58
CA THR A 249 -0.02 7.73 -0.03
C THR A 249 0.86 8.75 -0.76
N ALA A 250 2.13 8.42 -0.99
CA ALA A 250 3.05 9.28 -1.73
C ALA A 250 2.57 9.52 -3.17
N LYS A 251 2.04 8.49 -3.85
CA LYS A 251 1.44 8.64 -5.18
C LYS A 251 0.20 9.53 -5.15
N LEU A 252 -0.68 9.33 -4.17
CA LEU A 252 -1.88 10.17 -4.01
C LEU A 252 -1.51 11.66 -3.80
N VAL A 253 -0.47 11.93 -3.02
CA VAL A 253 0.03 13.30 -2.82
C VAL A 253 0.67 13.85 -4.10
N ASP A 254 1.40 13.02 -4.86
CA ASP A 254 1.96 13.39 -6.16
C ASP A 254 0.85 13.82 -7.12
N ASP A 255 -0.23 13.03 -7.20
CA ASP A 255 -1.38 13.31 -8.09
C ASP A 255 -2.14 14.61 -7.69
N ILE A 256 -2.18 14.94 -6.38
CA ILE A 256 -2.83 16.18 -5.89
C ILE A 256 -1.97 17.41 -6.10
N THR A 257 -0.65 17.26 -6.09
CA THR A 257 0.30 18.39 -6.11
C THR A 257 0.99 18.56 -7.45
N ASP A 258 0.74 17.66 -8.41
CA ASP A 258 1.40 17.58 -9.72
C ASP A 258 2.94 17.55 -9.59
N GLN A 259 3.44 16.92 -8.53
CA GLN A 259 4.88 16.82 -8.25
C GLN A 259 5.27 15.37 -7.99
N HIS A 260 6.36 14.92 -8.61
CA HIS A 260 6.89 13.59 -8.39
C HIS A 260 7.76 13.54 -7.12
N SER A 261 7.58 12.50 -6.32
CA SER A 261 8.40 12.22 -5.14
C SER A 261 9.39 11.10 -5.40
N ASP A 262 10.48 11.10 -4.63
CA ASP A 262 11.46 10.02 -4.63
C ASP A 262 10.94 8.83 -3.84
N LYS A 263 10.37 7.85 -4.55
CA LYS A 263 9.79 6.64 -3.97
C LYS A 263 10.85 5.75 -3.29
N THR A 264 12.05 5.72 -3.84
CA THR A 264 13.17 4.97 -3.26
C THR A 264 13.57 5.57 -1.92
N ARG A 265 13.72 6.90 -1.89
CA ARG A 265 14.00 7.64 -0.66
C ARG A 265 12.89 7.47 0.37
N GLU A 266 11.62 7.48 -0.05
CA GLU A 266 10.48 7.24 0.84
C GLU A 266 10.56 5.86 1.49
N SER A 267 10.91 4.83 0.71
CA SER A 267 10.98 3.45 1.19
C SER A 267 12.07 3.24 2.26
N TRP A 268 13.31 3.66 2.00
CA TRP A 268 14.36 3.51 3.02
C TRP A 268 14.20 4.52 4.17
N GLY A 269 13.65 5.69 3.89
CA GLY A 269 13.35 6.71 4.91
C GLY A 269 12.31 6.23 5.91
N LEU A 270 11.27 5.53 5.45
CA LEU A 270 10.28 4.85 6.30
C LEU A 270 10.97 3.81 7.19
N GLY A 271 11.87 3.00 6.62
CA GLY A 271 12.61 2.01 7.38
C GLY A 271 13.46 2.63 8.50
N ILE A 272 14.16 3.75 8.22
CA ILE A 272 14.90 4.49 9.25
C ILE A 272 13.96 5.00 10.35
N ALA A 273 12.80 5.53 9.99
CA ALA A 273 11.81 6.02 10.96
C ALA A 273 11.29 4.88 11.85
N ASN A 274 11.05 3.69 11.28
CA ASN A 274 10.64 2.49 12.04
C ASN A 274 11.76 1.98 12.96
N VAL A 275 13.01 1.95 12.48
CA VAL A 275 14.17 1.62 13.33
C VAL A 275 14.27 2.61 14.50
N ALA A 276 14.16 3.92 14.24
CA ALA A 276 14.20 4.93 15.30
C ALA A 276 13.02 4.76 16.29
N SER A 277 11.84 4.41 15.79
CA SER A 277 10.65 4.09 16.61
C SER A 277 10.92 2.89 17.54
N ALA A 278 11.58 1.84 17.06
CA ALA A 278 11.93 0.67 17.88
C ALA A 278 12.81 1.05 19.09
N PHE A 279 13.74 2.00 18.93
CA PHE A 279 14.59 2.49 20.04
C PHE A 279 13.86 3.30 21.12
N VAL A 280 12.60 3.64 20.90
CA VAL A 280 11.73 4.24 21.94
C VAL A 280 10.61 3.29 22.36
N GLY A 281 10.75 2.01 22.06
CA GLY A 281 9.74 0.99 22.37
C GLY A 281 8.47 1.06 21.50
N GLY A 282 8.61 1.65 20.30
CA GLY A 282 7.46 1.91 19.43
C GLY A 282 6.93 0.69 18.71
N GLN A 283 5.67 0.78 18.30
CA GLN A 283 4.90 -0.26 17.60
C GLN A 283 5.10 -0.28 16.08
N GLY A 284 5.91 0.63 15.54
CA GLY A 284 6.07 0.82 14.11
C GLY A 284 4.87 1.50 13.43
N GLY A 285 5.03 1.84 12.16
CA GLY A 285 3.99 2.53 11.42
C GLY A 285 4.33 2.76 9.95
N CYS A 286 3.49 3.56 9.30
CA CYS A 286 3.64 3.94 7.90
C CYS A 286 2.94 5.28 7.61
N ALA A 287 2.91 5.71 6.35
CA ALA A 287 2.22 6.93 5.98
C ALA A 287 0.70 6.76 6.11
N MET A 288 0.08 7.71 6.78
CA MET A 288 -1.36 7.74 7.03
C MET A 288 -2.07 8.58 5.97
N ILE A 289 -2.94 7.96 5.18
CA ILE A 289 -3.68 8.61 4.09
C ILE A 289 -4.54 9.75 4.63
N GLY A 290 -5.35 9.51 5.66
CA GLY A 290 -6.29 10.50 6.22
C GLY A 290 -5.60 11.78 6.69
N GLN A 291 -4.58 11.66 7.53
CA GLN A 291 -3.83 12.79 8.09
C GLN A 291 -3.01 13.50 7.02
N THR A 292 -2.47 12.76 6.07
CA THR A 292 -1.79 13.36 4.91
C THR A 292 -2.76 14.21 4.10
N MET A 293 -4.00 13.75 3.89
CA MET A 293 -5.03 14.54 3.20
C MET A 293 -5.43 15.79 4.00
N ILE A 294 -5.52 15.70 5.32
CA ILE A 294 -5.75 16.87 6.18
C ILE A 294 -4.62 17.88 5.99
N ASN A 295 -3.36 17.44 6.04
CA ASN A 295 -2.20 18.30 5.90
C ASN A 295 -2.10 18.93 4.49
N VAL A 296 -2.18 18.09 3.44
CA VAL A 296 -1.91 18.50 2.05
C VAL A 296 -3.12 19.14 1.38
N ARG A 297 -4.33 18.59 1.56
CA ARG A 297 -5.52 19.03 0.83
C ARG A 297 -6.32 20.08 1.59
N HIS A 298 -6.50 19.92 2.91
CA HIS A 298 -7.29 20.86 3.70
C HIS A 298 -6.44 22.04 4.21
N ALA A 299 -5.28 21.76 4.82
CA ALA A 299 -4.39 22.80 5.32
C ALA A 299 -3.48 23.40 4.24
N GLN A 300 -3.39 22.82 3.04
CA GLN A 300 -2.55 23.28 1.92
C GLN A 300 -1.04 23.30 2.23
N ALA A 301 -0.58 22.51 3.20
CA ALA A 301 0.83 22.35 3.50
C ALA A 301 1.57 21.63 2.35
N ARG A 302 2.82 22.00 2.13
CA ARG A 302 3.62 21.50 1.00
C ARG A 302 5.05 21.15 1.39
N THR A 303 5.47 21.44 2.61
CA THR A 303 6.87 21.27 3.01
C THR A 303 7.04 20.26 4.13
N ARG A 304 8.29 19.88 4.37
CA ARG A 304 8.66 18.97 5.46
C ARG A 304 8.40 19.56 6.85
N LEU A 305 8.24 20.89 6.93
CA LEU A 305 8.03 21.58 8.21
C LEU A 305 6.69 21.19 8.84
N SER A 306 5.61 21.04 8.07
CA SER A 306 4.31 20.63 8.60
C SER A 306 4.35 19.21 9.19
N THR A 307 5.05 18.28 8.54
CA THR A 307 5.23 16.93 9.06
C THR A 307 6.05 16.90 10.36
N LEU A 308 7.14 17.66 10.41
CA LEU A 308 7.93 17.84 11.63
C LEU A 308 7.07 18.40 12.77
N LEU A 309 6.34 19.48 12.48
CA LEU A 309 5.49 20.14 13.46
C LEU A 309 4.31 19.26 13.89
N ALA A 310 3.77 18.42 13.02
CA ALA A 310 2.74 17.45 13.41
C ALA A 310 3.24 16.52 14.53
N GLY A 311 4.45 15.99 14.39
CA GLY A 311 5.07 15.18 15.47
C GLY A 311 5.34 15.97 16.74
N VAL A 312 5.95 17.14 16.62
CA VAL A 312 6.29 17.98 17.79
C VAL A 312 5.03 18.44 18.54
N PHE A 313 4.01 18.92 17.82
CA PHE A 313 2.74 19.32 18.43
C PHE A 313 2.01 18.13 19.05
N LEU A 314 2.05 16.95 18.42
CA LEU A 314 1.48 15.74 19.01
C LEU A 314 2.10 15.44 20.37
N LEU A 315 3.45 15.44 20.47
CA LEU A 315 4.14 15.21 21.73
C LEU A 315 3.78 16.27 22.78
N VAL A 316 3.84 17.56 22.41
CA VAL A 316 3.52 18.68 23.32
C VAL A 316 2.08 18.56 23.81
N LEU A 317 1.10 18.32 22.92
CA LEU A 317 -0.30 18.21 23.29
C LEU A 317 -0.55 17.02 24.23
N VAL A 318 0.04 15.86 23.93
CA VAL A 318 -0.19 14.66 24.73
C VAL A 318 0.47 14.75 26.12
N VAL A 319 1.69 15.29 26.19
CA VAL A 319 2.37 15.48 27.48
C VAL A 319 1.68 16.58 28.31
N SER A 320 1.21 17.66 27.68
CA SER A 320 0.55 18.76 28.38
C SER A 320 -0.91 18.47 28.77
N LEU A 321 -1.62 17.67 27.98
CA LEU A 321 -3.06 17.39 28.14
C LEU A 321 -3.34 15.91 28.49
N GLY A 322 -2.32 15.13 28.90
CA GLY A 322 -2.44 13.69 29.13
C GLY A 322 -3.58 13.31 30.08
N GLU A 323 -3.81 14.09 31.13
CA GLU A 323 -4.92 13.85 32.07
C GLU A 323 -6.30 13.99 31.37
N ILE A 324 -6.45 14.97 30.48
CA ILE A 324 -7.69 15.20 29.72
C ILE A 324 -7.85 14.09 28.66
N VAL A 325 -6.75 13.73 27.98
CA VAL A 325 -6.75 12.64 27.00
C VAL A 325 -7.14 11.30 27.66
N GLY A 326 -6.71 11.06 28.90
CA GLY A 326 -7.11 9.88 29.67
C GLY A 326 -8.60 9.78 29.96
N GLN A 327 -9.30 10.90 30.02
CA GLN A 327 -10.74 10.94 30.29
C GLN A 327 -11.62 10.78 29.03
N ILE A 328 -11.01 10.65 27.85
CA ILE A 328 -11.77 10.45 26.61
C ILE A 328 -12.53 9.12 26.68
N PRO A 329 -13.87 9.13 26.53
CA PRO A 329 -14.64 7.90 26.45
C PRO A 329 -14.26 7.03 25.26
N MET A 330 -14.12 5.72 25.45
CA MET A 330 -13.89 4.77 24.36
C MET A 330 -14.98 4.87 23.28
N ALA A 331 -16.20 5.20 23.66
CA ALA A 331 -17.30 5.45 22.73
C ALA A 331 -16.96 6.49 21.65
N ALA A 332 -16.27 7.58 22.02
CA ALA A 332 -15.86 8.61 21.07
C ALA A 332 -14.81 8.08 20.08
N LEU A 333 -13.82 7.32 20.55
CA LEU A 333 -12.78 6.72 19.71
C LEU A 333 -13.36 5.68 18.74
N VAL A 334 -14.25 4.83 19.24
CA VAL A 334 -14.95 3.83 18.40
C VAL A 334 -15.73 4.51 17.27
N ALA A 335 -16.45 5.59 17.57
CA ALA A 335 -17.17 6.36 16.56
C ALA A 335 -16.22 6.96 15.53
N VAL A 336 -15.06 7.50 15.95
CA VAL A 336 -14.01 7.98 15.03
C VAL A 336 -13.54 6.85 14.15
N MET A 337 -13.26 5.69 14.69
CA MET A 337 -12.76 4.55 13.91
C MET A 337 -13.82 3.99 12.96
N PHE A 338 -15.09 4.04 13.27
CA PHE A 338 -16.16 3.71 12.32
C PHE A 338 -16.19 4.68 11.15
N VAL A 339 -16.01 5.97 11.40
CA VAL A 339 -15.91 6.97 10.33
C VAL A 339 -14.64 6.76 9.49
N VAL A 340 -13.51 6.45 10.13
CA VAL A 340 -12.25 6.12 9.43
C VAL A 340 -12.45 4.88 8.55
N ALA A 341 -13.00 3.79 9.08
CA ALA A 341 -13.30 2.59 8.32
C ALA A 341 -14.20 2.88 7.10
N PHE A 342 -15.29 3.63 7.32
CA PHE A 342 -16.22 4.01 6.26
C PHE A 342 -15.59 4.91 5.20
N SER A 343 -14.72 5.84 5.58
CA SER A 343 -14.03 6.75 4.66
C SER A 343 -12.85 6.10 3.94
N THR A 344 -12.26 5.07 4.51
CA THR A 344 -11.17 4.28 3.91
C THR A 344 -11.72 3.34 2.84
N LEU A 345 -12.96 2.86 2.97
CA LEU A 345 -13.58 1.98 1.97
C LEU A 345 -13.67 2.71 0.61
N ASP A 346 -13.12 2.07 -0.42
CA ASP A 346 -13.27 2.55 -1.80
C ASP A 346 -14.66 2.18 -2.34
N TRP A 347 -15.64 3.04 -2.06
CA TRP A 347 -17.04 2.87 -2.47
C TRP A 347 -17.20 2.72 -3.98
N HIS A 348 -16.31 3.35 -4.77
CA HIS A 348 -16.38 3.27 -6.21
C HIS A 348 -16.04 1.86 -6.70
N SER A 349 -15.08 1.19 -6.09
CA SER A 349 -14.67 -0.17 -6.48
C SER A 349 -15.72 -1.24 -6.14
N VAL A 350 -16.58 -0.98 -5.14
CA VAL A 350 -17.65 -1.92 -4.73
C VAL A 350 -19.02 -1.56 -5.29
N ASP A 351 -19.16 -0.43 -6.01
CA ASP A 351 -20.42 -0.04 -6.68
C ASP A 351 -20.80 -1.10 -7.72
N PRO A 352 -22.04 -1.67 -7.68
CA PRO A 352 -22.51 -2.65 -8.66
C PRO A 352 -22.39 -2.20 -10.11
N ARG A 353 -22.48 -0.90 -10.38
CA ARG A 353 -22.32 -0.32 -11.73
C ARG A 353 -20.87 -0.43 -12.20
N THR A 354 -19.92 -0.17 -11.32
CA THR A 354 -18.49 -0.31 -11.60
C THR A 354 -18.12 -1.77 -11.76
N LEU A 355 -18.54 -2.65 -10.85
CA LEU A 355 -18.28 -4.09 -10.90
C LEU A 355 -18.78 -4.74 -12.20
N ARG A 356 -19.94 -4.31 -12.74
CA ARG A 356 -20.45 -4.81 -14.03
C ARG A 356 -19.63 -4.36 -15.23
N ARG A 357 -18.90 -3.27 -15.13
CA ARG A 357 -18.06 -2.71 -16.20
C ARG A 357 -16.61 -3.20 -16.11
N MET A 358 -16.18 -3.62 -14.94
CA MET A 358 -14.83 -4.15 -14.72
C MET A 358 -14.69 -5.57 -15.32
N PRO A 359 -13.53 -5.94 -15.85
CA PRO A 359 -13.24 -7.31 -16.22
C PRO A 359 -13.41 -8.25 -15.02
N LEU A 360 -14.06 -9.40 -15.23
CA LEU A 360 -14.28 -10.39 -14.17
C LEU A 360 -12.97 -10.81 -13.46
N SER A 361 -11.87 -10.84 -14.21
CA SER A 361 -10.54 -11.15 -13.65
C SER A 361 -10.09 -10.13 -12.60
N GLU A 362 -10.33 -8.84 -12.82
CA GLU A 362 -9.97 -7.78 -11.88
C GLU A 362 -10.85 -7.81 -10.63
N THR A 363 -12.16 -8.03 -10.82
CA THR A 363 -13.10 -8.21 -9.70
C THR A 363 -12.76 -9.45 -8.88
N ALA A 364 -12.38 -10.56 -9.52
CA ALA A 364 -11.97 -11.78 -8.83
C ALA A 364 -10.68 -11.59 -8.01
N VAL A 365 -9.70 -10.88 -8.56
CA VAL A 365 -8.45 -10.54 -7.84
C VAL A 365 -8.74 -9.65 -6.64
N MET A 366 -9.56 -8.61 -6.81
CA MET A 366 -9.97 -7.72 -5.71
C MET A 366 -10.69 -8.52 -4.61
N GLY A 367 -11.67 -9.35 -5.00
CA GLY A 367 -12.40 -10.21 -4.06
C GLY A 367 -11.50 -11.21 -3.33
N ALA A 368 -10.57 -11.86 -4.05
CA ALA A 368 -9.61 -12.78 -3.46
C ALA A 368 -8.68 -12.08 -2.45
N THR A 369 -8.22 -10.86 -2.76
CA THR A 369 -7.43 -10.03 -1.85
C THR A 369 -8.20 -9.73 -0.57
N ILE A 370 -9.47 -9.29 -0.68
CA ILE A 370 -10.33 -8.99 0.47
C ILE A 370 -10.57 -10.25 1.31
N ILE A 371 -10.99 -11.35 0.68
CA ILE A 371 -11.32 -12.59 1.37
C ILE A 371 -10.09 -13.17 2.07
N ALA A 372 -8.94 -13.25 1.37
CA ALA A 372 -7.70 -13.75 1.96
C ALA A 372 -7.28 -12.91 3.18
N THR A 373 -7.38 -11.59 3.09
CA THR A 373 -7.07 -10.68 4.20
C THR A 373 -8.00 -10.89 5.39
N VAL A 374 -9.32 -10.89 5.15
CA VAL A 374 -10.31 -10.94 6.24
C VAL A 374 -10.30 -12.31 6.92
N VAL A 375 -10.20 -13.40 6.15
CA VAL A 375 -10.16 -14.77 6.71
C VAL A 375 -8.89 -15.04 7.51
N THR A 376 -7.74 -14.56 7.03
CA THR A 376 -6.47 -14.75 7.74
C THR A 376 -6.20 -13.67 8.78
N ASN A 377 -7.02 -12.63 8.82
CA ASN A 377 -6.80 -11.42 9.61
C ASN A 377 -5.40 -10.82 9.37
N ASN A 378 -4.90 -10.93 8.13
CA ASN A 378 -3.54 -10.53 7.78
C ASN A 378 -3.49 -9.86 6.40
N LEU A 379 -3.22 -8.54 6.40
CA LEU A 379 -3.13 -7.71 5.20
C LEU A 379 -2.01 -8.16 4.25
N ALA A 380 -0.87 -8.62 4.78
CA ALA A 380 0.24 -9.07 3.96
C ALA A 380 -0.13 -10.32 3.14
N VAL A 381 -0.82 -11.28 3.76
CA VAL A 381 -1.32 -12.49 3.07
C VAL A 381 -2.27 -12.10 1.94
N GLY A 382 -3.19 -11.19 2.19
CA GLY A 382 -4.12 -10.70 1.17
C GLY A 382 -3.43 -10.07 -0.04
N VAL A 383 -2.44 -9.21 0.20
CA VAL A 383 -1.66 -8.58 -0.88
C VAL A 383 -0.90 -9.62 -1.70
N VAL A 384 -0.21 -10.57 -1.05
CA VAL A 384 0.53 -11.63 -1.75
C VAL A 384 -0.43 -12.47 -2.59
N CYS A 385 -1.54 -12.93 -2.03
CA CYS A 385 -2.58 -13.66 -2.77
C CYS A 385 -3.12 -12.87 -3.96
N GLY A 386 -3.38 -11.58 -3.76
CA GLY A 386 -3.85 -10.68 -4.81
C GLY A 386 -2.85 -10.52 -5.95
N VAL A 387 -1.57 -10.26 -5.63
CA VAL A 387 -0.51 -10.10 -6.63
C VAL A 387 -0.29 -11.40 -7.41
N VAL A 388 -0.20 -12.54 -6.72
CA VAL A 388 -0.06 -13.85 -7.38
C VAL A 388 -1.28 -14.13 -8.28
N GLY A 389 -2.49 -13.93 -7.78
CA GLY A 389 -3.71 -14.10 -8.56
C GLY A 389 -3.76 -13.21 -9.80
N ALA A 390 -3.39 -11.93 -9.65
CA ALA A 390 -3.31 -10.98 -10.75
C ALA A 390 -2.26 -11.39 -11.80
N SER A 391 -1.09 -11.85 -11.36
CA SER A 391 -0.02 -12.31 -12.24
C SER A 391 -0.45 -13.53 -13.06
N VAL A 392 -1.09 -14.51 -12.43
CA VAL A 392 -1.63 -15.69 -13.10
C VAL A 392 -2.68 -15.30 -14.13
N MET A 393 -3.63 -14.42 -13.76
CA MET A 393 -4.67 -13.96 -14.68
C MET A 393 -4.11 -13.14 -15.84
N PHE A 394 -3.07 -12.33 -15.60
CA PHE A 394 -2.39 -11.59 -16.64
C PHE A 394 -1.70 -12.53 -17.63
N VAL A 395 -0.89 -13.49 -17.15
CA VAL A 395 -0.23 -14.49 -17.98
C VAL A 395 -1.24 -15.26 -18.83
N ARG A 396 -2.33 -15.73 -18.21
CA ARG A 396 -3.39 -16.43 -18.93
C ARG A 396 -4.03 -15.57 -20.02
N ARG A 397 -4.28 -14.29 -19.76
CA ARG A 397 -4.86 -13.37 -20.74
C ARG A 397 -3.92 -13.14 -21.93
N VAL A 398 -2.64 -12.92 -21.68
CA VAL A 398 -1.64 -12.70 -22.73
C VAL A 398 -1.41 -13.97 -23.56
N ALA A 399 -1.41 -15.14 -22.93
CA ALA A 399 -1.25 -16.42 -23.62
C ALA A 399 -2.33 -16.64 -24.69
N HIS A 400 -3.57 -16.24 -24.44
CA HIS A 400 -4.71 -16.42 -25.37
C HIS A 400 -4.79 -15.30 -26.45
N MET A 401 -3.85 -14.37 -26.49
CA MET A 401 -3.80 -13.33 -27.53
C MET A 401 -3.02 -13.76 -28.78
N VAL A 402 -2.45 -14.96 -28.78
CA VAL A 402 -1.76 -15.49 -29.94
C VAL A 402 -2.75 -16.08 -30.89
N THR A 403 -2.66 -15.70 -32.17
CA THR A 403 -3.47 -16.26 -33.25
C THR A 403 -2.55 -16.75 -34.37
N VAL A 404 -2.96 -17.86 -35.00
CA VAL A 404 -2.29 -18.43 -36.19
C VAL A 404 -3.32 -18.51 -37.30
N GLU A 405 -3.07 -17.81 -38.39
CA GLU A 405 -3.93 -17.75 -39.57
C GLU A 405 -3.20 -18.22 -40.79
N GLN A 406 -3.81 -19.09 -41.58
CA GLN A 406 -3.30 -19.44 -42.89
C GLN A 406 -3.69 -18.32 -43.88
N VAL A 407 -2.72 -17.52 -44.31
CA VAL A 407 -2.97 -16.32 -45.13
C VAL A 407 -2.77 -16.55 -46.64
N ASP A 408 -1.97 -17.55 -46.99
CA ASP A 408 -1.79 -17.95 -48.38
C ASP A 408 -1.67 -19.47 -48.47
N HIS A 409 -2.23 -20.03 -49.53
CA HIS A 409 -2.23 -21.46 -49.76
C HIS A 409 -2.13 -21.77 -51.22
N SER A 410 -1.03 -22.40 -51.61
CA SER A 410 -0.83 -22.96 -52.93
C SER A 410 -0.27 -24.37 -52.83
N PRO A 411 -0.28 -25.18 -53.91
CA PRO A 411 0.34 -26.51 -53.88
C PRO A 411 1.83 -26.52 -53.58
N GLU A 412 2.54 -25.42 -53.85
CA GLU A 412 3.98 -25.28 -53.61
C GLU A 412 4.27 -24.67 -52.24
N THR A 413 3.52 -23.64 -51.83
CA THR A 413 3.80 -22.90 -50.57
C THR A 413 2.52 -22.58 -49.81
N SER A 414 2.55 -22.75 -48.48
CA SER A 414 1.51 -22.33 -47.55
C SER A 414 2.12 -21.44 -46.49
N ARG A 415 1.57 -20.23 -46.32
CA ARG A 415 2.05 -19.24 -45.36
C ARG A 415 1.10 -19.15 -44.16
N TYR A 416 1.64 -19.39 -42.98
CA TYR A 416 0.96 -19.25 -41.68
C TYR A 416 1.45 -18.01 -40.98
N ARG A 417 0.57 -17.02 -40.80
CA ARG A 417 0.88 -15.80 -40.05
C ARG A 417 0.58 -16.01 -38.60
N VAL A 418 1.60 -15.82 -37.77
CA VAL A 418 1.50 -15.85 -36.31
C VAL A 418 1.46 -14.42 -35.81
N ARG A 419 0.47 -14.10 -34.97
CA ARG A 419 0.35 -12.77 -34.38
C ARG A 419 0.33 -12.89 -32.85
N GLY A 420 0.93 -11.90 -32.18
CA GLY A 420 0.91 -11.77 -30.71
C GLY A 420 2.21 -12.15 -30.04
N GLN A 421 2.15 -12.44 -28.73
CA GLN A 421 3.31 -12.63 -27.89
C GLN A 421 3.61 -14.12 -27.73
N LEU A 422 4.74 -14.57 -28.28
CA LEU A 422 5.20 -15.95 -28.16
C LEU A 422 6.10 -16.13 -26.95
N PHE A 423 5.64 -16.89 -25.96
CA PHE A 423 6.37 -17.17 -24.73
C PHE A 423 5.90 -18.51 -24.12
N PHE A 424 6.47 -18.90 -22.99
CA PHE A 424 6.23 -20.23 -22.39
C PHE A 424 4.74 -20.59 -22.26
N ALA A 425 3.87 -19.62 -21.94
CA ALA A 425 2.45 -19.91 -21.71
C ALA A 425 1.61 -20.02 -23.00
N SER A 426 2.04 -19.40 -24.11
CA SER A 426 1.36 -19.46 -25.41
C SER A 426 1.90 -20.59 -26.32
N SER A 427 3.06 -21.14 -26.00
CA SER A 427 3.83 -22.07 -26.85
C SER A 427 3.03 -23.31 -27.27
N ASN A 428 2.27 -23.92 -26.36
CA ASN A 428 1.48 -25.10 -26.67
C ASN A 428 0.32 -24.78 -27.61
N ASP A 429 -0.40 -23.67 -27.37
CA ASP A 429 -1.55 -23.29 -28.19
C ASP A 429 -1.11 -23.01 -29.64
N VAL A 430 0.05 -22.40 -29.82
CA VAL A 430 0.64 -22.15 -31.14
C VAL A 430 0.93 -23.48 -31.86
N VAL A 431 1.55 -24.45 -31.19
CA VAL A 431 1.88 -25.74 -31.81
C VAL A 431 0.61 -26.48 -32.26
N PHE A 432 -0.49 -26.36 -31.53
CA PHE A 432 -1.76 -27.03 -31.88
C PHE A 432 -2.56 -26.28 -32.97
N SER A 433 -2.24 -25.02 -33.25
CA SER A 433 -2.97 -24.20 -34.21
C SER A 433 -2.54 -24.44 -35.68
N PHE A 434 -1.48 -25.21 -35.94
CA PHE A 434 -1.00 -25.51 -37.30
C PHE A 434 -1.66 -26.76 -37.90
N ASN A 435 -2.00 -26.68 -39.18
CA ASN A 435 -2.50 -27.83 -39.94
C ASN A 435 -1.35 -28.69 -40.46
N TYR A 436 -0.99 -29.75 -39.77
CA TYR A 436 0.09 -30.64 -40.16
C TYR A 436 -0.22 -31.56 -41.35
N THR A 437 -1.47 -31.57 -41.81
CA THR A 437 -1.90 -32.29 -43.04
C THR A 437 -1.93 -31.41 -44.30
N ASP A 438 -1.49 -30.16 -44.17
CA ASP A 438 -1.40 -29.20 -45.29
C ASP A 438 -0.67 -29.85 -46.51
N PRO A 439 -1.21 -29.79 -47.76
CA PRO A 439 -0.62 -30.44 -48.90
C PRO A 439 0.64 -29.73 -49.46
N ALA A 440 0.87 -28.47 -49.14
CA ALA A 440 1.97 -27.66 -49.68
C ALA A 440 3.35 -28.28 -49.38
N LYS A 441 4.31 -28.11 -50.29
CA LYS A 441 5.70 -28.61 -50.17
C LYS A 441 6.51 -27.76 -49.19
N THR A 442 6.29 -26.46 -49.19
CA THR A 442 6.99 -25.50 -48.35
C THR A 442 6.00 -24.84 -47.38
N ILE A 443 6.37 -24.76 -46.12
CA ILE A 443 5.61 -24.08 -45.07
C ILE A 443 6.39 -22.84 -44.61
N GLU A 444 5.80 -21.69 -44.80
CA GLU A 444 6.32 -20.41 -44.31
C GLU A 444 5.62 -20.04 -43.00
N ILE A 445 6.40 -19.85 -41.95
CA ILE A 445 5.94 -19.35 -40.66
C ILE A 445 6.26 -17.87 -40.57
N ASP A 446 5.28 -17.03 -40.87
CA ASP A 446 5.39 -15.58 -40.86
C ASP A 446 5.21 -15.07 -39.42
N VAL A 447 6.29 -14.56 -38.83
CA VAL A 447 6.33 -14.00 -37.48
C VAL A 447 6.51 -12.48 -37.47
N SER A 448 6.19 -11.80 -38.58
CA SER A 448 6.29 -10.33 -38.69
C SER A 448 5.46 -9.58 -37.68
N ASP A 449 4.29 -10.14 -37.32
CA ASP A 449 3.33 -9.61 -36.33
C ASP A 449 3.46 -10.31 -34.96
N ALA A 450 4.52 -11.08 -34.73
CA ALA A 450 4.76 -11.82 -33.51
C ALA A 450 6.09 -11.45 -32.84
N GLU A 451 6.09 -11.43 -31.49
CA GLU A 451 7.33 -11.26 -30.74
C GLU A 451 7.70 -12.55 -30.03
N VAL A 452 8.91 -13.02 -30.25
CA VAL A 452 9.48 -14.23 -29.62
C VAL A 452 10.20 -13.81 -28.33
N TRP A 453 9.67 -14.16 -27.15
CA TRP A 453 10.17 -13.66 -25.87
C TRP A 453 11.20 -14.55 -25.19
N ASP A 454 11.04 -15.86 -25.29
CA ASP A 454 11.84 -16.82 -24.54
C ASP A 454 12.23 -18.06 -25.34
N SER A 455 13.01 -18.95 -24.72
CA SER A 455 13.44 -20.21 -25.31
C SER A 455 12.28 -21.19 -25.57
N SER A 456 11.21 -21.12 -24.79
CA SER A 456 10.03 -21.98 -24.96
C SER A 456 9.31 -21.68 -26.28
N ALA A 457 9.21 -20.40 -26.62
CA ALA A 457 8.67 -19.97 -27.92
C ALA A 457 9.53 -20.45 -29.09
N VAL A 458 10.86 -20.38 -28.95
CA VAL A 458 11.79 -20.93 -29.97
C VAL A 458 11.59 -22.42 -30.12
N SER A 459 11.54 -23.17 -29.02
CA SER A 459 11.32 -24.63 -29.02
C SER A 459 9.96 -25.02 -29.63
N ALA A 460 8.93 -24.17 -29.43
CA ALA A 460 7.64 -24.39 -30.08
C ALA A 460 7.72 -24.28 -31.59
N LEU A 461 8.40 -23.25 -32.11
CA LEU A 461 8.62 -23.08 -33.53
C LEU A 461 9.49 -24.23 -34.12
N GLU A 462 10.50 -24.67 -33.40
CA GLU A 462 11.30 -25.86 -33.77
C GLU A 462 10.45 -27.14 -33.79
N SER A 463 9.56 -27.31 -32.81
CA SER A 463 8.65 -28.46 -32.80
C SER A 463 7.69 -28.46 -33.98
N ILE A 464 7.17 -27.29 -34.36
CA ILE A 464 6.34 -27.15 -35.56
C ILE A 464 7.14 -27.54 -36.82
N ALA A 465 8.32 -26.96 -36.95
CA ALA A 465 9.20 -27.27 -38.07
C ALA A 465 9.57 -28.75 -38.14
N TYR A 466 9.89 -29.35 -37.00
CA TYR A 466 10.19 -30.78 -36.92
C TYR A 466 9.01 -31.64 -37.35
N LYS A 467 7.78 -31.37 -36.91
CA LYS A 467 6.56 -32.11 -37.29
C LYS A 467 6.27 -32.03 -38.80
N TYR A 468 6.54 -30.91 -39.46
CA TYR A 468 6.41 -30.75 -40.92
C TYR A 468 7.56 -31.43 -41.67
N ARG A 469 8.81 -31.32 -41.19
CA ARG A 469 9.98 -32.01 -41.81
C ARG A 469 9.83 -33.53 -41.77
N GLN A 470 9.28 -34.10 -40.69
CA GLN A 470 8.96 -35.53 -40.64
C GLN A 470 7.97 -35.96 -41.72
N ARG A 471 7.20 -35.03 -42.30
CA ARG A 471 6.26 -35.26 -43.40
C ARG A 471 6.85 -34.88 -44.76
N GLY A 472 8.17 -34.71 -44.85
CA GLY A 472 8.89 -34.40 -46.07
C GLY A 472 8.73 -32.96 -46.56
N LYS A 473 8.31 -32.02 -45.68
CA LYS A 473 8.10 -30.63 -46.06
C LYS A 473 9.29 -29.74 -45.70
N HIS A 474 9.52 -28.70 -46.50
CA HIS A 474 10.46 -27.63 -46.17
C HIS A 474 9.77 -26.60 -45.26
N VAL A 475 10.48 -26.13 -44.23
CA VAL A 475 9.98 -25.12 -43.33
C VAL A 475 10.95 -23.98 -43.20
N GLN A 476 10.46 -22.77 -43.37
CA GLN A 476 11.20 -21.53 -43.16
C GLN A 476 10.43 -20.54 -42.29
N VAL A 477 11.14 -19.73 -41.52
CA VAL A 477 10.59 -18.64 -40.71
C VAL A 477 10.92 -17.34 -41.44
N VAL A 478 9.88 -16.53 -41.63
CA VAL A 478 10.01 -15.24 -42.35
C VAL A 478 9.50 -14.10 -41.45
N GLY A 479 9.95 -12.88 -41.75
CA GLY A 479 9.47 -11.67 -41.09
C GLY A 479 9.95 -11.46 -39.64
N ALA A 480 10.95 -12.22 -39.20
CA ALA A 480 11.49 -12.01 -37.85
C ALA A 480 12.39 -10.75 -37.83
N THR A 481 12.16 -9.86 -36.85
CA THR A 481 12.92 -8.61 -36.74
C THR A 481 13.47 -8.39 -35.32
N GLY A 482 14.48 -7.52 -35.20
CA GLY A 482 15.00 -7.05 -33.91
C GLY A 482 15.40 -8.17 -32.94
N ALA A 483 14.94 -8.09 -31.71
CA ALA A 483 15.26 -9.04 -30.62
C ALA A 483 14.72 -10.46 -30.89
N SER A 484 13.62 -10.61 -31.65
CA SER A 484 13.08 -11.90 -32.04
C SER A 484 14.00 -12.62 -33.01
N LEU A 485 14.53 -11.91 -34.03
CA LEU A 485 15.48 -12.44 -34.99
C LEU A 485 16.79 -12.88 -34.31
N GLU A 486 17.35 -12.03 -33.43
CA GLU A 486 18.58 -12.35 -32.70
C GLU A 486 18.39 -13.61 -31.84
N ARG A 487 17.24 -13.74 -31.16
CA ARG A 487 16.91 -14.90 -30.31
C ARG A 487 16.75 -16.17 -31.13
N LEU A 488 16.04 -16.10 -32.26
CA LEU A 488 15.89 -17.23 -33.18
C LEU A 488 17.24 -17.70 -33.76
N ARG A 489 18.07 -16.77 -34.24
CA ARG A 489 19.40 -17.11 -34.75
C ARG A 489 20.32 -17.75 -33.70
N ARG A 490 20.21 -17.30 -32.44
CA ARG A 490 21.07 -17.81 -31.36
C ARG A 490 20.62 -19.14 -30.81
N LEU A 491 19.30 -19.41 -30.75
CA LEU A 491 18.73 -20.51 -30.00
C LEU A 491 18.12 -21.62 -30.88
N SER A 492 18.00 -21.42 -32.19
CA SER A 492 17.36 -22.41 -33.07
C SER A 492 18.23 -22.80 -34.26
N SER A 493 17.90 -23.97 -34.82
CA SER A 493 18.42 -24.48 -36.12
C SER A 493 17.45 -24.22 -37.28
N LEU A 494 16.51 -23.30 -37.11
CA LEU A 494 15.53 -23.00 -38.14
C LEU A 494 16.14 -22.21 -39.29
N THR A 495 15.64 -22.47 -40.51
CA THR A 495 15.96 -21.67 -41.68
C THR A 495 15.19 -20.35 -41.57
N ILE A 496 15.90 -19.26 -41.33
CA ILE A 496 15.32 -17.91 -41.23
C ILE A 496 15.65 -17.19 -42.53
N VAL A 497 14.61 -16.67 -43.17
CA VAL A 497 14.75 -15.88 -44.41
C VAL A 497 14.50 -14.42 -44.03
N ASP A 498 15.50 -13.59 -44.26
CA ASP A 498 15.37 -12.14 -44.10
C ASP A 498 14.61 -11.60 -45.34
N GLU A 499 13.48 -10.92 -45.14
CA GLU A 499 12.79 -10.18 -46.22
C GLU A 499 13.41 -8.82 -46.42
#